data_469064fba38a61e4111c8231f5b670af
#
_entry.id   469064fba38a61e4111c8231f5b670af
#
_cell.length_a   1.000
_cell.length_b   1.000
_cell.length_c   1.000
_cell.angle_alpha   90.00
_cell.angle_beta   90.00
_cell.angle_gamma   90.00
#
_symmetry.space_group_name_H-M   'P 1'
#
loop_
_entity.id
_entity.type
_entity.pdbx_description
1 polymer ?
#
loop_
_entity_poly.entity_id
_entity_poly.type
_entity_poly.pdbx_seq_one_letter_code
_entity_poly.pdbx_strand_id
1 'polypeptide(L)'
;MTGLDHLDGQTVHVLADGVEFDTEVVAGGAITLSLDDVTTTASTVQMGLVYEVQLRTMPLSWLGGATIHGKTKRISEVVTDWYKSGDFSIGRDVSNLQTYSITGQTTDLDRKTFPPGFDRNGYIFIYQKSPEPLTVLAVMAEFNVQ
;
A
#
# COMPACT_ATOMS: atom_id res chain seq x y z
N MET A 1 -17.26 3.48 -20.91
CA MET A 1 -16.97 4.90 -20.59
C MET A 1 -16.11 5.45 -21.71
N THR A 2 -16.31 6.69 -22.13
CA THR A 2 -15.67 7.31 -23.30
C THR A 2 -15.03 8.65 -22.92
N GLY A 3 -14.24 9.24 -23.83
CA GLY A 3 -13.57 10.53 -23.61
C GLY A 3 -12.15 10.38 -23.07
N LEU A 4 -11.55 9.20 -23.25
CA LEU A 4 -10.21 8.85 -22.78
C LEU A 4 -9.17 8.85 -23.91
N ASP A 5 -9.42 9.56 -25.01
CA ASP A 5 -8.52 9.58 -26.19
C ASP A 5 -7.08 9.94 -25.83
N HIS A 6 -6.89 10.78 -24.81
CA HIS A 6 -5.56 11.19 -24.31
C HIS A 6 -4.81 10.08 -23.54
N LEU A 7 -5.49 8.99 -23.19
CA LEU A 7 -4.94 7.84 -22.48
C LEU A 7 -4.95 6.57 -23.35
N ASP A 8 -5.20 6.69 -24.64
CA ASP A 8 -5.33 5.54 -25.54
C ASP A 8 -4.05 4.68 -25.52
N GLY A 9 -4.22 3.38 -25.36
CA GLY A 9 -3.13 2.42 -25.19
C GLY A 9 -2.49 2.38 -23.80
N GLN A 10 -2.90 3.22 -22.87
CA GLN A 10 -2.40 3.21 -21.49
C GLN A 10 -3.23 2.30 -20.59
N THR A 11 -2.58 1.71 -19.59
CA THR A 11 -3.26 1.00 -18.51
C THR A 11 -3.70 2.00 -17.45
N VAL A 12 -4.96 1.99 -17.09
CA VAL A 12 -5.55 2.85 -16.07
C VAL A 12 -6.09 2.03 -14.92
N HIS A 13 -5.98 2.56 -13.71
CA HIS A 13 -6.75 2.07 -12.56
C HIS A 13 -8.14 2.68 -12.56
N VAL A 14 -9.10 1.89 -12.13
CA VAL A 14 -10.49 2.29 -11.98
C VAL A 14 -10.91 2.18 -10.53
N LEU A 15 -11.40 3.28 -9.98
CA LEU A 15 -12.07 3.35 -8.68
C LEU A 15 -13.55 3.51 -8.89
N ALA A 16 -14.34 2.57 -8.38
CA ALA A 16 -15.78 2.63 -8.37
C ALA A 16 -16.27 2.89 -6.94
N ASP A 17 -16.92 4.04 -6.73
CA ASP A 17 -17.38 4.50 -5.41
C ASP A 17 -16.28 4.47 -4.32
N GLY A 18 -15.02 4.75 -4.73
CA GLY A 18 -13.88 4.82 -3.84
C GLY A 18 -13.18 3.50 -3.53
N VAL A 19 -13.59 2.41 -4.16
CA VAL A 19 -12.96 1.09 -4.07
C VAL A 19 -12.28 0.76 -5.39
N GLU A 20 -11.08 0.19 -5.34
CA GLU A 20 -10.37 -0.29 -6.54
C GLU A 20 -11.18 -1.41 -7.20
N PHE A 21 -11.42 -1.25 -8.50
CA PHE A 21 -12.16 -2.23 -9.26
C PHE A 21 -11.24 -3.16 -10.04
N ASP A 22 -10.47 -2.63 -10.95
CA ASP A 22 -9.48 -3.36 -11.74
C ASP A 22 -8.64 -2.38 -12.57
N THR A 23 -7.63 -2.92 -13.24
CA THR A 23 -6.83 -2.19 -14.22
C THR A 23 -7.32 -2.52 -15.63
N GLU A 24 -7.58 -1.50 -16.43
CA GLU A 24 -8.04 -1.65 -17.80
C GLU A 24 -7.11 -0.94 -18.78
N VAL A 25 -7.02 -1.46 -20.00
CA VAL A 25 -6.32 -0.80 -21.09
C VAL A 25 -7.31 0.03 -21.90
N VAL A 26 -7.01 1.31 -22.05
CA VAL A 26 -7.84 2.20 -22.87
C VAL A 26 -7.69 1.84 -24.35
N ALA A 27 -8.77 1.57 -25.03
CA ALA A 27 -8.80 1.25 -26.45
C ALA A 27 -9.82 2.12 -27.19
N GLY A 28 -9.33 2.85 -28.20
CA GLY A 28 -10.17 3.76 -28.98
C GLY A 28 -10.82 4.88 -28.14
N GLY A 29 -10.07 5.38 -27.14
CA GLY A 29 -10.56 6.42 -26.23
C GLY A 29 -11.67 5.99 -25.29
N ALA A 30 -11.81 4.66 -25.06
CA ALA A 30 -12.85 4.10 -24.21
C ALA A 30 -12.34 2.91 -23.40
N ILE A 31 -13.02 2.64 -22.28
CA ILE A 31 -12.90 1.39 -21.53
C ILE A 31 -14.26 0.74 -21.34
N THR A 32 -14.28 -0.59 -21.26
CA THR A 32 -15.47 -1.37 -20.91
C THR A 32 -15.19 -2.07 -19.59
N LEU A 33 -15.92 -1.71 -18.55
CA LEU A 33 -15.84 -2.39 -17.26
C LEU A 33 -16.83 -3.55 -17.29
N SER A 34 -16.32 -4.76 -17.08
CA SER A 34 -17.14 -5.95 -16.87
C SER A 34 -17.40 -6.09 -15.39
N LEU A 35 -18.58 -5.70 -14.93
CA LEU A 35 -19.05 -5.98 -13.59
C LEU A 35 -19.54 -7.44 -13.56
N ASP A 36 -18.82 -8.33 -12.94
CA ASP A 36 -19.21 -9.75 -12.85
C ASP A 36 -20.48 -9.98 -12.04
N ASP A 37 -20.89 -8.99 -11.25
CA ASP A 37 -22.16 -8.99 -10.52
C ASP A 37 -23.13 -7.97 -11.15
N VAL A 38 -24.20 -8.48 -11.74
CA VAL A 38 -25.26 -7.74 -12.48
C VAL A 38 -25.98 -6.70 -11.61
N THR A 39 -25.74 -6.66 -10.33
CA THR A 39 -26.42 -5.79 -9.37
C THR A 39 -25.61 -4.56 -8.94
N THR A 40 -24.33 -4.52 -9.26
CA THR A 40 -23.46 -3.43 -8.82
C THR A 40 -23.42 -2.30 -9.85
N THR A 41 -24.09 -1.20 -9.55
CA THR A 41 -23.97 0.05 -10.29
C THR A 41 -23.12 1.04 -9.50
N ALA A 42 -22.02 1.49 -10.09
CA ALA A 42 -21.21 2.54 -9.48
C ALA A 42 -21.85 3.92 -9.75
N SER A 43 -21.95 4.72 -8.70
CA SER A 43 -22.45 6.11 -8.79
C SER A 43 -21.34 7.07 -9.20
N THR A 44 -20.13 6.82 -8.78
CA THR A 44 -18.95 7.64 -9.08
C THR A 44 -17.81 6.74 -9.55
N VAL A 45 -17.27 7.05 -10.72
CA VAL A 45 -16.12 6.33 -11.25
C VAL A 45 -14.98 7.31 -11.48
N GLN A 46 -13.82 7.02 -10.91
CA GLN A 46 -12.57 7.75 -11.09
C GLN A 46 -11.59 6.86 -11.83
N MET A 47 -10.84 7.44 -12.76
CA MET A 47 -9.84 6.73 -13.53
C MET A 47 -8.56 7.54 -13.61
N GLY A 48 -7.42 6.87 -13.56
CA GLY A 48 -6.12 7.50 -13.65
C GLY A 48 -5.03 6.52 -14.02
N LEU A 49 -3.87 7.05 -14.41
CA LEU A 49 -2.69 6.25 -14.66
C LEU A 49 -2.23 5.54 -13.40
N VAL A 50 -1.69 4.34 -13.59
CA VAL A 50 -1.05 3.56 -12.51
C VAL A 50 0.13 4.35 -11.95
N TYR A 51 0.19 4.49 -10.64
CA TYR A 51 1.34 5.02 -9.93
C TYR A 51 1.67 4.15 -8.70
N GLU A 52 2.89 4.23 -8.25
CA GLU A 52 3.36 3.49 -7.09
C GLU A 52 3.80 4.48 -6.00
N VAL A 53 3.35 4.22 -4.79
CA VAL A 53 3.77 4.95 -3.60
C VAL A 53 4.78 4.11 -2.84
N GLN A 54 5.95 4.66 -2.59
CA GLN A 54 7.01 4.03 -1.84
C GLN A 54 7.50 4.95 -0.74
N LEU A 55 7.41 4.51 0.50
CA LEU A 55 7.93 5.21 1.65
C LEU A 55 8.87 4.29 2.41
N ARG A 56 10.04 4.79 2.77
CA ARG A 56 10.99 4.12 3.64
C ARG A 56 11.24 4.96 4.88
N THR A 57 11.06 4.36 6.05
CA THR A 57 11.33 5.05 7.32
C THR A 57 12.81 5.36 7.49
N MET A 58 13.12 6.19 8.48
CA MET A 58 14.49 6.33 8.97
C MET A 58 14.96 5.03 9.63
N PRO A 59 16.29 4.81 9.76
CA PRO A 59 16.82 3.67 10.51
C PRO A 59 16.29 3.65 11.93
N LEU A 60 15.91 2.46 12.41
CA LEU A 60 15.51 2.32 13.81
C LEU A 60 16.66 2.70 14.75
N SER A 61 16.38 3.63 15.65
CA SER A 61 17.27 4.05 16.71
C SER A 61 16.57 3.99 18.06
N TRP A 62 17.36 3.84 19.12
CA TRP A 62 16.87 3.79 20.51
C TRP A 62 17.38 5.00 21.28
N LEU A 63 16.48 5.65 22.01
CA LEU A 63 16.76 6.89 22.74
C LEU A 63 17.11 6.66 24.24
N GLY A 64 17.08 5.42 24.71
CA GLY A 64 17.17 5.10 26.15
C GLY A 64 18.43 4.39 26.59
N GLY A 65 19.55 4.49 25.88
CA GLY A 65 20.76 3.75 26.28
C GLY A 65 21.90 3.84 25.26
N ALA A 66 22.74 2.80 25.22
CA ALA A 66 23.83 2.71 24.23
C ALA A 66 23.27 2.73 22.81
N THR A 67 23.99 3.40 21.92
CA THR A 67 23.59 3.47 20.51
C THR A 67 23.45 2.07 19.90
N ILE A 68 22.36 1.88 19.15
CA ILE A 68 22.13 0.68 18.35
C ILE A 68 22.50 0.86 16.87
N HIS A 69 23.09 2.01 16.52
CA HIS A 69 23.61 2.25 15.18
C HIS A 69 24.71 1.24 14.85
N GLY A 70 24.62 0.65 13.66
CA GLY A 70 25.57 -0.36 13.19
C GLY A 70 25.37 -1.76 13.76
N LYS A 71 24.56 -1.93 14.80
CA LYS A 71 24.18 -3.25 15.31
C LYS A 71 23.15 -3.90 14.41
N THR A 72 23.21 -5.23 14.32
CA THR A 72 22.25 -6.01 13.57
C THR A 72 20.90 -6.04 14.29
N LYS A 73 19.84 -5.74 13.56
CA LYS A 73 18.48 -5.69 14.07
C LYS A 73 17.60 -6.72 13.35
N ARG A 74 16.67 -7.31 14.08
CA ARG A 74 15.61 -8.13 13.52
C ARG A 74 14.27 -7.59 13.99
N ILE A 75 13.47 -7.13 13.04
CA ILE A 75 12.06 -6.77 13.30
C ILE A 75 11.27 -8.07 13.28
N SER A 76 10.50 -8.32 14.32
CA SER A 76 9.63 -9.49 14.45
C SER A 76 8.20 -9.17 14.01
N GLU A 77 7.68 -8.06 14.50
CA GLU A 77 6.32 -7.62 14.26
C GLU A 77 6.26 -6.11 14.04
N VAL A 78 5.23 -5.70 13.32
CA VAL A 78 4.91 -4.30 13.10
C VAL A 78 3.43 -4.10 13.38
N VAL A 79 3.12 -3.10 14.20
CA VAL A 79 1.77 -2.60 14.40
C VAL A 79 1.64 -1.32 13.58
N THR A 80 0.66 -1.28 12.71
CA THR A 80 0.39 -0.13 11.87
C THR A 80 -0.97 0.44 12.22
N ASP A 81 -1.02 1.74 12.40
CA ASP A 81 -2.23 2.52 12.62
C ASP A 81 -2.51 3.35 11.37
N TRP A 82 -3.73 3.25 10.82
CA TRP A 82 -4.12 3.96 9.60
C TRP A 82 -5.51 4.56 9.68
N TYR A 83 -5.75 5.57 8.88
CA TYR A 83 -7.01 6.29 8.81
C TYR A 83 -7.54 6.31 7.38
N LYS A 84 -8.77 5.81 7.18
CA LYS A 84 -9.48 5.79 5.89
C LYS A 84 -8.58 5.39 4.72
N SER A 85 -7.89 4.27 4.88
CA SER A 85 -6.95 3.76 3.90
C SER A 85 -7.46 2.47 3.27
N GLY A 86 -7.10 2.26 2.01
CA GLY A 86 -7.26 1.02 1.29
C GLY A 86 -6.04 0.11 1.41
N ASP A 87 -5.88 -0.80 0.48
CA ASP A 87 -4.81 -1.80 0.47
C ASP A 87 -3.42 -1.17 0.44
N PHE A 88 -2.53 -1.69 1.27
CA PHE A 88 -1.11 -1.37 1.25
C PHE A 88 -0.26 -2.53 1.74
N SER A 89 1.03 -2.45 1.54
CA SER A 89 1.97 -3.48 1.97
C SER A 89 3.08 -2.87 2.81
N ILE A 90 3.58 -3.65 3.76
CA ILE A 90 4.68 -3.25 4.64
C ILE A 90 5.76 -4.34 4.67
N GLY A 91 7.02 -3.96 4.70
CA GLY A 91 8.10 -4.92 4.69
C GLY A 91 9.48 -4.31 4.79
N ARG A 92 10.51 -5.07 4.41
CA ARG A 92 11.90 -4.62 4.39
C ARG A 92 12.28 -3.92 3.09
N ASP A 93 11.74 -4.39 2.01
CA ASP A 93 11.97 -3.91 0.65
C ASP A 93 10.83 -4.38 -0.26
N VAL A 94 10.84 -3.94 -1.53
CA VAL A 94 9.79 -4.28 -2.51
C VAL A 94 9.61 -5.78 -2.75
N SER A 95 10.64 -6.59 -2.46
CA SER A 95 10.60 -8.04 -2.66
C SER A 95 10.11 -8.80 -1.43
N ASN A 96 10.09 -8.16 -0.28
CA ASN A 96 9.77 -8.76 1.02
C ASN A 96 8.68 -7.95 1.71
N LEU A 97 7.46 -8.08 1.21
CA LEU A 97 6.28 -7.36 1.66
C LEU A 97 5.26 -8.29 2.32
N GLN A 98 4.51 -7.76 3.28
CA GLN A 98 3.27 -8.31 3.84
C GLN A 98 2.14 -7.34 3.51
N THR A 99 1.10 -7.83 2.85
CA THR A 99 -0.02 -7.01 2.41
C THR A 99 -1.09 -6.92 3.50
N TYR A 100 -1.59 -5.72 3.72
CA TYR A 100 -2.84 -5.44 4.42
C TYR A 100 -3.94 -5.37 3.37
N SER A 101 -4.72 -6.46 3.26
CA SER A 101 -5.89 -6.48 2.39
C SER A 101 -7.08 -5.90 3.14
N ILE A 102 -7.54 -4.77 2.67
CA ILE A 102 -8.58 -3.95 3.30
C ILE A 102 -9.74 -3.84 2.33
N THR A 103 -10.93 -4.27 2.75
CA THR A 103 -12.12 -4.11 1.92
C THR A 103 -12.70 -2.71 2.11
N GLY A 104 -12.53 -1.87 1.09
CA GLY A 104 -12.92 -0.46 1.15
C GLY A 104 -11.96 0.38 2.00
N GLN A 105 -12.36 1.60 2.32
CA GLN A 105 -11.52 2.51 3.11
C GLN A 105 -11.82 2.38 4.59
N THR A 106 -10.90 1.80 5.37
CA THR A 106 -11.06 1.61 6.81
C THR A 106 -10.10 2.45 7.64
N THR A 107 -10.45 2.60 8.90
CA THR A 107 -9.57 3.13 9.95
C THR A 107 -9.39 2.04 10.97
N ASP A 108 -8.16 1.59 11.18
CA ASP A 108 -7.88 0.48 12.08
C ASP A 108 -6.42 0.50 12.56
N LEU A 109 -6.14 -0.35 13.54
CA LEU A 109 -4.81 -0.63 14.07
C LEU A 109 -4.63 -2.15 14.06
N ASP A 110 -3.71 -2.65 13.25
CA ASP A 110 -3.46 -4.08 13.13
C ASP A 110 -1.98 -4.42 13.29
N ARG A 111 -1.75 -5.64 13.76
CA ARG A 111 -0.43 -6.22 14.00
C ARG A 111 -0.14 -7.28 12.96
N LYS A 112 1.01 -7.17 12.31
CA LYS A 112 1.48 -8.19 11.37
C LYS A 112 2.89 -8.64 11.67
N THR A 113 3.13 -9.93 11.43
CA THR A 113 4.49 -10.47 11.44
C THR A 113 5.29 -9.82 10.32
N PHE A 114 6.46 -9.30 10.67
CA PHE A 114 7.34 -8.68 9.68
C PHE A 114 8.14 -9.75 8.92
N PRO A 115 8.46 -9.54 7.63
CA PRO A 115 9.26 -10.49 6.86
C PRO A 115 10.59 -10.81 7.55
N PRO A 116 10.94 -12.10 7.69
CA PRO A 116 12.11 -12.52 8.46
C PRO A 116 13.41 -11.99 7.84
N GLY A 117 14.37 -11.72 8.70
CA GLY A 117 15.73 -11.33 8.30
C GLY A 117 16.35 -10.33 9.24
N PHE A 118 17.66 -10.17 9.07
CA PHE A 118 18.49 -9.27 9.85
C PHE A 118 18.95 -8.11 8.98
N ASP A 119 18.93 -6.89 9.51
CA ASP A 119 19.42 -5.68 8.85
C ASP A 119 20.14 -4.78 9.88
N ARG A 120 21.16 -4.06 9.43
CA ARG A 120 21.87 -3.10 10.26
C ARG A 120 21.09 -1.81 10.46
N ASN A 121 20.30 -1.42 9.50
CA ASN A 121 19.54 -0.17 9.55
C ASN A 121 18.14 -0.37 10.16
N GLY A 122 17.49 -1.52 9.90
CA GLY A 122 16.14 -1.80 10.38
C GLY A 122 15.12 -0.84 9.75
N TYR A 123 15.16 -0.66 8.44
CA TYR A 123 14.15 0.13 7.73
C TYR A 123 12.82 -0.61 7.71
N ILE A 124 11.75 0.17 7.73
CA ILE A 124 10.42 -0.29 7.40
C ILE A 124 10.02 0.39 6.08
N PHE A 125 9.61 -0.42 5.13
CA PHE A 125 9.21 -0.01 3.81
C PHE A 125 7.69 -0.15 3.69
N ILE A 126 7.01 0.90 3.24
CA ILE A 126 5.57 0.91 2.98
C ILE A 126 5.40 1.10 1.48
N TYR A 127 4.58 0.27 0.90
CA TYR A 127 4.34 0.21 -0.53
C TYR A 127 2.85 0.16 -0.83
N GLN A 128 2.42 0.97 -1.78
CA GLN A 128 1.07 0.92 -2.32
C GLN A 128 1.11 1.08 -3.84
N LYS A 129 0.36 0.24 -4.51
CA LYS A 129 0.12 0.33 -5.95
C LYS A 129 -1.35 0.62 -6.26
N SER A 130 -2.23 0.37 -5.32
CA SER A 130 -3.64 0.69 -5.42
C SER A 130 -3.84 2.21 -5.49
N PRO A 131 -4.80 2.71 -6.31
CA PRO A 131 -5.16 4.12 -6.38
C PRO A 131 -6.00 4.58 -5.18
N GLU A 132 -6.23 3.72 -4.21
CA GLU A 132 -6.96 4.05 -2.98
C GLU A 132 -6.15 5.00 -2.09
N PRO A 133 -6.82 5.80 -1.25
CA PRO A 133 -6.12 6.67 -0.32
C PRO A 133 -5.31 5.88 0.70
N LEU A 134 -4.15 6.41 1.08
CA LEU A 134 -3.31 5.85 2.14
C LEU A 134 -2.91 6.95 3.13
N THR A 135 -3.35 6.80 4.37
CA THR A 135 -2.97 7.66 5.49
C THR A 135 -2.48 6.81 6.64
N VAL A 136 -1.19 6.64 6.76
CA VAL A 136 -0.55 5.94 7.88
C VAL A 136 -0.31 6.95 9.00
N LEU A 137 -0.87 6.70 10.17
CA LEU A 137 -0.76 7.56 11.35
C LEU A 137 0.47 7.19 12.19
N ALA A 138 0.70 5.89 12.39
CA ALA A 138 1.82 5.39 13.16
C ALA A 138 2.30 4.03 12.66
N VAL A 139 3.58 3.78 12.84
CA VAL A 139 4.20 2.47 12.63
C VAL A 139 5.04 2.15 13.85
N MET A 140 4.69 1.10 14.56
CA MET A 140 5.37 0.66 15.77
C MET A 140 6.02 -0.70 15.50
N ALA A 141 7.32 -0.80 15.68
CA ALA A 141 8.07 -2.01 15.40
C ALA A 141 8.53 -2.69 16.69
N GLU A 142 8.30 -3.98 16.80
CA GLU A 142 8.96 -4.84 17.78
C GLU A 142 10.21 -5.43 17.16
N PHE A 143 11.37 -5.17 17.77
CA PHE A 143 12.66 -5.61 17.23
C PHE A 143 13.64 -6.04 18.29
N ASN A 144 14.53 -6.94 17.91
CA ASN A 144 15.67 -7.42 18.71
C ASN A 144 16.99 -6.92 18.10
N VAL A 145 17.95 -6.59 18.97
CA VAL A 145 19.29 -6.12 18.59
C VAL A 145 20.31 -7.16 19.00
N GLN A 146 21.25 -7.47 18.11
CA GLN A 146 22.40 -8.35 18.36
C GLN A 146 23.70 -7.58 18.21
#